data_7f1bea0e20c357a685ca35be875d44d8
#
_entry.id   7f1bea0e20c357a685ca35be875d44d8
#
_cell.length_a   1.000
_cell.length_b   1.000
_cell.length_c   1.000
_cell.angle_alpha   90.00
_cell.angle_beta   90.00
_cell.angle_gamma   90.00
#
_symmetry.space_group_name_H-M   'P 1'
#
loop_
_entity.id
_entity.type
_entity.pdbx_description
1 polymer ?
#
loop_
_entity_poly.entity_id
_entity_poly.type
_entity_poly.pdbx_seq_one_letter_code
_entity_poly.pdbx_strand_id
1 'polypeptide(L)'
;GLEILFVPFWTDTRNAYLRVRHCAQARAVENECYVVICGSVGNLPEVESLDVQYAQSAVFSPSDFAFPHDAIMSETTPNTEMLMFSDLNLDELRYLHHEGSVTNKKDRRTDIYEVSRKRMS
;
A
#
# COMPACT_ATOMS: atom_id res chain seq x y z
N GLY A 1 12.69 -9.80 1.74
CA GLY A 1 12.12 -8.84 2.55
C GLY A 1 11.77 -7.52 1.91
N LEU A 2 10.52 -7.35 1.45
CA LEU A 2 10.00 -6.05 1.02
C LEU A 2 9.75 -5.18 2.27
N GLU A 3 10.27 -3.97 2.32
CA GLU A 3 10.02 -3.00 3.40
C GLU A 3 9.05 -1.90 2.96
N ILE A 4 9.15 -1.48 1.69
CA ILE A 4 8.27 -0.45 1.12
C ILE A 4 7.79 -0.92 -0.26
N LEU A 5 6.49 -0.86 -0.49
CA LEU A 5 5.85 -1.10 -1.79
C LEU A 5 5.31 0.23 -2.34
N PHE A 6 5.77 0.63 -3.51
CA PHE A 6 5.20 1.77 -4.24
C PHE A 6 4.18 1.29 -5.27
N VAL A 7 3.01 1.89 -5.25
CA VAL A 7 1.87 1.56 -6.12
C VAL A 7 1.38 2.82 -6.82
N PRO A 8 2.03 3.24 -7.91
CA PRO A 8 1.44 4.26 -8.78
C PRO A 8 0.21 3.66 -9.48
N PHE A 9 -0.87 4.43 -9.54
CA PHE A 9 -2.11 3.94 -10.14
C PHE A 9 -2.90 5.05 -10.84
N TRP A 10 -3.77 4.62 -11.72
CA TRP A 10 -4.80 5.40 -12.34
C TRP A 10 -6.15 4.69 -12.23
N THR A 11 -7.17 5.44 -11.87
CA THR A 11 -8.55 4.95 -11.78
C THR A 11 -9.52 6.06 -12.17
N ASP A 12 -10.63 5.68 -12.76
CA ASP A 12 -11.67 6.56 -13.28
C ASP A 12 -12.82 6.82 -12.29
N THR A 13 -13.05 5.87 -11.39
CA THR A 13 -14.18 5.90 -10.47
C THR A 13 -13.75 5.64 -9.03
N ARG A 14 -14.58 6.07 -8.09
CA ARG A 14 -14.36 5.78 -6.68
C ARG A 14 -14.32 4.27 -6.39
N ASN A 15 -15.12 3.49 -7.07
CA ASN A 15 -15.10 2.03 -6.99
C ASN A 15 -13.75 1.44 -7.38
N ALA A 16 -13.20 1.89 -8.51
CA ALA A 16 -11.91 1.42 -9.01
C ALA A 16 -10.79 1.81 -8.02
N TYR A 17 -10.80 3.05 -7.56
CA TYR A 17 -9.90 3.52 -6.51
C TYR A 17 -9.97 2.68 -5.23
N LEU A 18 -11.17 2.39 -4.72
CA LEU A 18 -11.33 1.62 -3.48
C LEU A 18 -10.78 0.20 -3.60
N ARG A 19 -10.87 -0.43 -4.77
CA ARG A 19 -10.21 -1.73 -5.02
C ARG A 19 -8.70 -1.63 -4.84
N VAL A 20 -8.06 -0.59 -5.41
CA VAL A 20 -6.61 -0.34 -5.22
C VAL A 20 -6.31 -0.09 -3.75
N ARG A 21 -7.05 0.82 -3.10
CA ARG A 21 -6.84 1.19 -1.70
C ARG A 21 -6.93 -0.01 -0.76
N HIS A 22 -8.01 -0.76 -0.83
CA HIS A 22 -8.22 -1.89 0.08
C HIS A 22 -7.17 -3.00 -0.11
N CYS A 23 -6.82 -3.29 -1.37
CA CYS A 23 -5.75 -4.25 -1.64
C CYS A 23 -4.40 -3.75 -1.11
N ALA A 24 -4.06 -2.48 -1.33
CA ALA A 24 -2.81 -1.89 -0.87
C ALA A 24 -2.71 -1.88 0.66
N GLN A 25 -3.77 -1.48 1.35
CA GLN A 25 -3.83 -1.46 2.81
C GLN A 25 -3.74 -2.88 3.40
N ALA A 26 -4.42 -3.86 2.79
CA ALA A 26 -4.29 -5.25 3.18
C ALA A 26 -2.86 -5.77 3.02
N ARG A 27 -2.16 -5.41 1.93
CA ARG A 27 -0.74 -5.78 1.73
C ARG A 27 0.16 -5.20 2.82
N ALA A 28 -0.08 -3.96 3.26
CA ALA A 28 0.69 -3.36 4.34
C ALA A 28 0.54 -4.15 5.65
N VAL A 29 -0.70 -4.47 6.03
CA VAL A 29 -1.01 -5.17 7.28
C VAL A 29 -0.51 -6.62 7.26
N GLU A 30 -0.84 -7.39 6.23
CA GLU A 30 -0.53 -8.83 6.18
C GLU A 30 0.95 -9.15 5.92
N ASN A 31 1.70 -8.23 5.26
CA ASN A 31 3.12 -8.42 4.97
C ASN A 31 4.03 -7.58 5.87
N GLU A 32 3.48 -6.84 6.83
CA GLU A 32 4.24 -6.00 7.76
C GLU A 32 5.22 -5.09 7.01
N CYS A 33 4.68 -4.28 6.07
CA CYS A 33 5.47 -3.35 5.26
C CYS A 33 4.72 -2.02 5.07
N TYR A 34 5.45 -0.98 4.67
CA TYR A 34 4.81 0.24 4.20
C TYR A 34 4.31 0.06 2.77
N VAL A 35 3.15 0.62 2.47
CA VAL A 35 2.62 0.69 1.10
C VAL A 35 2.24 2.13 0.77
N VAL A 36 2.87 2.65 -0.26
CA VAL A 36 2.63 4.02 -0.75
C VAL A 36 1.82 3.94 -2.04
N ILE A 37 0.58 4.39 -1.99
CA ILE A 37 -0.24 4.54 -3.20
C ILE A 37 -0.18 5.98 -3.69
N CYS A 38 0.06 6.17 -4.98
CA CYS A 38 0.11 7.46 -5.64
C CYS A 38 -0.77 7.45 -6.88
N GLY A 39 -1.91 8.14 -6.81
CA GLY A 39 -2.91 8.14 -7.86
C GLY A 39 -2.91 9.41 -8.68
N SER A 40 -3.19 9.26 -9.97
CA SER A 40 -3.35 10.37 -10.90
C SER A 40 -4.68 11.10 -10.64
N VAL A 41 -4.63 12.41 -10.63
CA VAL A 41 -5.79 13.31 -10.48
C VAL A 41 -5.79 14.38 -11.58
N GLY A 42 -6.95 14.97 -11.81
CA GLY A 42 -7.14 15.97 -12.86
C GLY A 42 -7.64 15.33 -14.16
N ASN A 43 -8.84 15.70 -14.57
CA ASN A 43 -9.46 15.20 -15.80
C ASN A 43 -8.80 15.79 -17.04
N LEU A 44 -8.56 14.95 -18.05
CA LEU A 44 -8.00 15.33 -19.35
C LEU A 44 -8.99 14.95 -20.46
N PRO A 45 -10.06 15.74 -20.68
CA PRO A 45 -11.19 15.38 -21.54
C PRO A 45 -10.78 15.11 -23.00
N GLU A 46 -9.65 15.65 -23.46
CA GLU A 46 -9.14 15.45 -24.81
C GLU A 46 -8.25 14.20 -24.95
N VAL A 47 -8.01 13.47 -23.85
CA VAL A 47 -7.14 12.29 -23.85
C VAL A 47 -7.99 11.06 -23.56
N GLU A 48 -8.08 10.17 -24.55
CA GLU A 48 -8.79 8.91 -24.42
C GLU A 48 -8.30 8.12 -23.19
N SER A 49 -9.22 7.62 -22.39
CA SER A 49 -8.98 6.89 -21.13
C SER A 49 -8.42 7.71 -19.97
N LEU A 50 -8.16 9.01 -20.13
CA LEU A 50 -7.77 9.92 -19.06
C LEU A 50 -8.78 11.07 -18.86
N ASP A 51 -9.91 11.00 -19.53
CA ASP A 51 -10.99 11.96 -19.51
C ASP A 51 -11.61 12.12 -18.10
N VAL A 52 -11.67 11.04 -17.34
CA VAL A 52 -12.12 11.05 -15.93
C VAL A 52 -11.08 10.37 -15.06
N GLN A 53 -10.70 11.01 -13.96
CA GLN A 53 -9.75 10.46 -13.01
C GLN A 53 -10.26 10.66 -11.58
N TYR A 54 -10.19 9.59 -10.79
CA TYR A 54 -10.53 9.61 -9.36
C TYR A 54 -9.42 8.92 -8.57
N ALA A 55 -8.76 9.66 -7.69
CA ALA A 55 -7.76 9.11 -6.82
C ALA A 55 -7.65 9.85 -5.48
N GLN A 56 -7.09 9.16 -4.50
CA GLN A 56 -6.59 9.68 -3.25
C GLN A 56 -5.30 8.94 -2.93
N SER A 57 -4.20 9.65 -2.83
CA SER A 57 -2.91 9.04 -2.47
C SER A 57 -2.84 8.84 -0.96
N ALA A 58 -2.10 7.81 -0.54
CA ALA A 58 -1.96 7.49 0.88
C ALA A 58 -0.67 6.72 1.16
N VAL A 59 -0.28 6.74 2.42
CA VAL A 59 0.77 5.88 2.97
C VAL A 59 0.15 4.99 4.04
N PHE A 60 0.24 3.69 3.83
CA PHE A 60 -0.21 2.66 4.76
C PHE A 60 0.97 2.04 5.49
N SER A 61 0.73 1.64 6.73
CA SER A 61 1.68 0.95 7.59
C SER A 61 1.12 -0.41 8.03
N PRO A 62 1.92 -1.24 8.70
CA PRO A 62 1.38 -2.29 9.55
C PRO A 62 0.40 -1.71 10.58
N SER A 63 -0.43 -2.57 11.17
CA SER A 63 -1.29 -2.22 12.31
C SER A 63 -0.74 -2.91 13.56
N ASP A 64 -0.01 -2.16 14.38
CA ASP A 64 0.57 -2.63 15.66
C ASP A 64 0.86 -1.43 16.56
N PHE A 65 1.35 -1.65 17.79
CA PHE A 65 1.53 -0.63 18.82
C PHE A 65 2.39 0.57 18.40
N ALA A 66 3.41 0.36 17.56
CA ALA A 66 4.27 1.44 17.07
C ALA A 66 3.68 2.20 15.86
N PHE A 67 2.55 1.75 15.34
CA PHE A 67 1.92 2.26 14.11
C PHE A 67 0.48 2.73 14.37
N PRO A 68 -0.11 3.53 13.46
CA PRO A 68 -1.53 3.85 13.54
C PRO A 68 -2.41 2.60 13.54
N HIS A 69 -3.39 2.55 14.42
CA HIS A 69 -4.26 1.36 14.58
C HIS A 69 -5.06 1.04 13.32
N ASP A 70 -5.44 2.06 12.55
CA ASP A 70 -6.12 1.93 11.27
C ASP A 70 -5.16 1.70 10.09
N ALA A 71 -3.84 1.59 10.39
CA ALA A 71 -2.79 1.42 9.38
C ALA A 71 -2.68 2.56 8.35
N ILE A 72 -3.18 3.76 8.67
CA ILE A 72 -3.10 4.95 7.79
C ILE A 72 -2.14 5.97 8.39
N MET A 73 -0.96 6.12 7.81
CA MET A 73 0.03 7.11 8.27
C MET A 73 -0.32 8.51 7.77
N SER A 74 -0.71 8.61 6.52
CA SER A 74 -1.11 9.88 5.91
C SER A 74 -1.93 9.63 4.66
N GLU A 75 -2.80 10.58 4.31
CA GLU A 75 -3.56 10.55 3.07
C GLU A 75 -3.83 11.96 2.54
N THR A 76 -3.94 12.08 1.23
CA THR A 76 -4.27 13.34 0.57
C THR A 76 -5.77 13.62 0.60
N THR A 77 -6.17 14.84 0.25
CA THR A 77 -7.55 15.13 -0.09
C THR A 77 -7.92 14.43 -1.40
N PRO A 78 -9.07 13.74 -1.48
CA PRO A 78 -9.51 13.11 -2.72
C PRO A 78 -9.55 14.09 -3.90
N ASN A 79 -9.11 13.65 -5.06
CA ASN A 79 -9.14 14.40 -6.33
C ASN A 79 -8.47 15.79 -6.29
N THR A 80 -7.50 15.96 -5.41
CA THR A 80 -6.76 17.21 -5.27
C THR A 80 -5.30 17.00 -5.59
N GLU A 81 -4.77 17.81 -6.51
CA GLU A 81 -3.33 17.84 -6.79
C GLU A 81 -2.60 18.46 -5.59
N MET A 82 -1.74 17.68 -4.97
CA MET A 82 -0.98 18.13 -3.82
C MET A 82 0.26 17.28 -3.56
N LEU A 83 1.20 17.84 -2.84
CA LEU A 83 2.35 17.11 -2.29
C LEU A 83 2.04 16.67 -0.86
N MET A 84 2.38 15.43 -0.56
CA MET A 84 2.27 14.87 0.78
C MET A 84 3.63 14.28 1.18
N PHE A 85 4.04 14.56 2.41
CA PHE A 85 5.27 14.03 2.99
C PHE A 85 4.90 13.09 4.15
N SER A 86 5.64 12.02 4.27
CA SER A 86 5.49 11.06 5.37
C SER A 86 6.84 10.48 5.73
N ASP A 87 7.15 10.46 7.02
CA ASP A 87 8.37 9.83 7.52
C ASP A 87 8.13 8.34 7.77
N LEU A 88 8.95 7.49 7.19
CA LEU A 88 8.88 6.05 7.33
C LEU A 88 10.05 5.54 8.18
N ASN A 89 9.75 5.05 9.38
CA ASN A 89 10.76 4.51 10.28
C ASN A 89 11.00 3.02 9.97
N LEU A 90 12.08 2.73 9.26
CA LEU A 90 12.44 1.36 8.89
C LEU A 90 12.96 0.54 10.07
N ASP A 91 13.51 1.17 11.09
CA ASP A 91 14.00 0.46 12.27
C ASP A 91 12.84 -0.04 13.13
N GLU A 92 11.77 0.75 13.29
CA GLU A 92 10.53 0.30 13.90
C GLU A 92 9.87 -0.84 13.11
N LEU A 93 9.90 -0.76 11.77
CA LEU A 93 9.40 -1.84 10.93
C LEU A 93 10.19 -3.14 11.13
N ARG A 94 11.52 -3.06 11.21
CA ARG A 94 12.38 -4.22 11.45
C ARG A 94 12.18 -4.79 12.85
N TYR A 95 11.99 -3.91 13.85
CA TYR A 95 11.66 -4.34 15.21
C TYR A 95 10.33 -5.11 15.23
N LEU A 96 9.29 -4.59 14.56
CA LEU A 96 7.99 -5.25 14.42
C LEU A 96 8.12 -6.70 13.89
N HIS A 97 8.98 -6.92 12.89
CA HIS A 97 9.15 -8.24 12.28
C HIS A 97 9.63 -9.33 13.27
N HIS A 98 10.16 -8.93 14.41
CA HIS A 98 10.72 -9.85 15.42
C HIS A 98 9.96 -9.84 16.74
N GLU A 99 9.48 -8.66 17.15
CA GLU A 99 8.97 -8.38 18.49
C GLU A 99 7.53 -7.79 18.48
N GLY A 100 6.88 -7.76 17.33
CA GLY A 100 5.51 -7.26 17.18
C GLY A 100 4.48 -8.13 17.92
N SER A 101 3.28 -7.58 18.12
CA SER A 101 2.15 -8.32 18.69
C SER A 101 1.69 -9.48 17.79
N VAL A 102 1.92 -9.34 16.51
CA VAL A 102 1.75 -10.36 15.47
C VAL A 102 3.03 -10.38 14.63
N THR A 103 3.54 -11.56 14.29
CA THR A 103 4.79 -11.73 13.54
C THR A 103 4.53 -12.50 12.23
N ASN A 104 3.64 -11.99 11.39
CA ASN A 104 3.18 -12.65 10.16
C ASN A 104 4.32 -13.09 9.24
N LYS A 105 5.38 -12.27 9.15
CA LYS A 105 6.53 -12.56 8.30
C LYS A 105 7.37 -13.72 8.84
N LYS A 106 7.56 -13.76 10.17
CA LYS A 106 8.30 -14.81 10.88
C LYS A 106 7.52 -16.12 10.89
N ASP A 107 6.21 -16.03 11.06
CA ASP A 107 5.33 -17.19 11.28
C ASP A 107 4.88 -17.87 9.96
N ARG A 108 5.45 -17.45 8.83
CA ARG A 108 5.19 -18.12 7.55
C ARG A 108 5.62 -19.57 7.60
N ARG A 109 4.72 -20.46 7.20
CA ARG A 109 4.95 -21.90 7.17
C ARG A 109 5.75 -22.33 5.95
N THR A 110 7.01 -21.85 5.88
CA THR A 110 7.96 -22.23 4.81
C THR A 110 8.43 -23.68 4.93
N ASP A 111 8.12 -24.34 6.04
CA ASP A 111 8.33 -25.76 6.27
C ASP A 111 7.36 -26.66 5.49
N ILE A 112 6.18 -26.15 5.12
CA ILE A 112 5.13 -26.92 4.42
C ILE A 112 4.66 -26.28 3.11
N TYR A 113 4.99 -25.01 2.83
CA TYR A 113 4.61 -24.32 1.61
C TYR A 113 5.83 -23.75 0.89
N GLU A 114 5.87 -23.96 -0.42
CA GLU A 114 6.86 -23.38 -1.32
C GLU A 114 6.13 -22.66 -2.47
N VAL A 115 6.65 -21.48 -2.83
CA VAL A 115 6.20 -20.76 -4.02
C VAL A 115 7.26 -20.93 -5.11
N SER A 116 6.92 -21.66 -6.17
CA SER A 116 7.79 -21.85 -7.31
C SER A 116 7.28 -21.10 -8.55
N ARG A 117 8.22 -20.55 -9.34
CA ARG A 117 7.89 -19.93 -10.62
C ARG A 117 7.67 -21.02 -11.68
N LYS A 118 6.47 -21.11 -12.25
CA LYS A 118 6.23 -21.99 -13.40
C LYS A 118 7.09 -21.49 -14.58
N ARG A 119 7.96 -22.35 -15.11
CA ARG A 119 8.67 -22.06 -16.37
C ARG A 119 7.64 -21.99 -17.48
N MET A 120 7.57 -20.87 -18.18
CA MET A 120 6.81 -20.79 -19.42
C MET A 120 7.59 -21.62 -20.46
N SER A 121 6.94 -22.64 -20.97
CA SER A 121 7.42 -23.44 -22.11
C SER A 121 7.31 -22.64 -23.39
#